data_339f004415ad115a2a406ff53168aa8d
#
_entry.id   339f004415ad115a2a406ff53168aa8d
#
_cell.length_a   1.000
_cell.length_b   1.000
_cell.length_c   1.000
_cell.angle_alpha   90.00
_cell.angle_beta   90.00
_cell.angle_gamma   90.00
#
_symmetry.space_group_name_H-M   'P 1'
#
loop_
_entity.id
_entity.type
_entity.pdbx_description
1 polymer ?
#
loop_
_entity_poly.entity_id
_entity_poly.type
_entity_poly.pdbx_seq_one_letter_code
_entity_poly.pdbx_strand_id
1 'polypeptide(L)'
;MFINIRFRKVKKVISYNKLWHQIIDKNLKKTDLCAKSGISSSTLAKLSKNESVSIDVLERICDALNCDIGDIMSFRERDGNKNA
;
A
#
# COMPACT_ATOMS: atom_id res chain seq x y z
N MET A 1 20.03 24.18 -10.01
CA MET A 1 19.65 24.04 -10.23
C MET A 1 18.80 23.56 -10.62
N PHE A 2 18.85 23.33 -10.82
CA PHE A 2 18.23 23.01 -11.15
C PHE A 2 17.56 22.32 -11.65
N ILE A 3 17.42 22.10 -11.87
CA ILE A 3 17.03 21.61 -12.25
C ILE A 3 16.33 20.95 -12.78
N ASN A 4 16.41 20.68 -13.21
CA ASN A 4 15.84 20.07 -13.76
C ASN A 4 14.96 19.58 -13.80
N ILE A 5 14.92 19.59 -13.68
CA ILE A 5 14.09 19.19 -13.65
C ILE A 5 13.32 18.88 -14.51
N ARG A 6 13.11 18.09 -14.91
CA ARG A 6 12.48 17.71 -15.72
C ARG A 6 11.38 17.27 -15.28
N PHE A 7 10.38 17.51 -15.65
CA PHE A 7 9.28 17.03 -15.27
C PHE A 7 9.03 15.87 -16.01
N ARG A 8 9.21 14.72 -15.42
CA ARG A 8 8.83 13.56 -16.08
C ARG A 8 7.40 13.43 -15.91
N LYS A 9 6.62 13.02 -16.74
CA LYS A 9 5.22 12.87 -16.60
C LYS A 9 4.86 11.55 -16.04
N VAL A 10 5.66 11.03 -15.12
CA VAL A 10 5.36 9.79 -14.49
C VAL A 10 4.42 10.01 -13.36
N LYS A 11 3.36 9.23 -13.26
CA LYS A 11 2.51 9.25 -12.12
C LYS A 11 2.99 8.28 -11.12
N LYS A 12 2.87 8.65 -9.87
CA LYS A 12 3.13 7.71 -8.80
C LYS A 12 1.82 7.13 -8.33
N VAL A 13 1.79 5.84 -8.17
CA VAL A 13 0.61 5.15 -7.70
C VAL A 13 0.95 4.36 -6.46
N ILE A 14 -0.02 4.19 -5.58
CA ILE A 14 0.16 3.46 -4.34
C ILE A 14 0.21 1.98 -4.66
N SER A 15 1.10 1.28 -3.96
CA SER A 15 1.18 -0.17 -4.02
C SER A 15 1.22 -0.73 -2.61
N TYR A 16 0.39 -1.72 -2.34
CA TYR A 16 0.38 -2.43 -1.06
C TYR A 16 0.96 -3.85 -1.22
N ASN A 17 1.76 -4.07 -2.25
CA ASN A 17 2.32 -5.40 -2.47
C ASN A 17 3.12 -5.89 -1.28
N LYS A 18 3.83 -4.98 -0.61
CA LYS A 18 4.60 -5.36 0.56
C LYS A 18 3.70 -5.89 1.67
N LEU A 19 2.51 -5.31 1.81
CA LEU A 19 1.55 -5.77 2.80
C LEU A 19 1.14 -7.21 2.52
N TRP A 20 0.82 -7.50 1.25
CA TRP A 20 0.40 -8.84 0.88
C TRP A 20 1.50 -9.86 1.08
N HIS A 21 2.73 -9.47 0.82
CA HIS A 21 3.88 -10.36 1.09
C HIS A 21 4.02 -10.64 2.57
N GLN A 22 3.79 -9.63 3.40
CA GLN A 22 3.89 -9.84 4.85
C GLN A 22 2.85 -10.79 5.37
N ILE A 23 1.61 -10.65 4.94
CA ILE A 23 0.58 -11.54 5.45
C ILE A 23 0.79 -12.97 4.96
N ILE A 24 1.32 -13.14 3.75
CA ILE A 24 1.66 -14.49 3.28
C ILE A 24 2.79 -15.07 4.13
N ASP A 25 3.84 -14.28 4.37
CA ASP A 25 4.97 -14.73 5.18
C ASP A 25 4.55 -15.12 6.59
N LYS A 26 3.53 -14.46 7.12
CA LYS A 26 3.05 -14.71 8.46
C LYS A 26 1.92 -15.72 8.52
N ASN A 27 1.62 -16.33 7.37
CA ASN A 27 0.55 -17.32 7.25
C ASN A 27 -0.81 -16.73 7.62
N LEU A 28 -1.05 -15.50 7.27
CA LEU A 28 -2.32 -14.85 7.55
C LEU A 28 -3.14 -14.75 6.28
N LYS A 29 -4.44 -14.74 6.44
CA LYS A 29 -5.36 -14.45 5.36
C LYS A 29 -5.77 -12.99 5.45
N LYS A 30 -6.36 -12.49 4.38
CA LYS A 30 -6.84 -11.10 4.38
C LYS A 30 -7.91 -10.89 5.47
N THR A 31 -8.73 -11.90 5.73
CA THR A 31 -9.73 -11.80 6.80
C THR A 31 -9.05 -11.72 8.17
N ASP A 32 -7.91 -12.39 8.34
CA ASP A 32 -7.16 -12.30 9.58
C ASP A 32 -6.61 -10.90 9.77
N LEU A 33 -6.20 -10.25 8.69
CA LEU A 33 -5.73 -8.88 8.77
C LEU A 33 -6.85 -7.96 9.25
N CYS A 34 -8.05 -8.14 8.74
CA CYS A 34 -9.19 -7.35 9.20
C CYS A 34 -9.44 -7.57 10.68
N ALA A 35 -9.41 -8.81 11.12
CA ALA A 35 -9.67 -9.12 12.52
C ALA A 35 -8.61 -8.52 13.42
N LYS A 36 -7.35 -8.61 13.01
CA LYS A 36 -6.26 -8.12 13.86
C LYS A 36 -6.16 -6.60 13.89
N SER A 37 -6.42 -5.96 12.77
CA SER A 37 -6.25 -4.51 12.67
C SER A 37 -7.53 -3.73 12.93
N GLY A 38 -8.65 -4.40 12.88
CA GLY A 38 -9.93 -3.72 13.09
C GLY A 38 -10.41 -2.94 11.87
N ILE A 39 -9.85 -3.19 10.71
CA ILE A 39 -10.30 -2.48 9.51
C ILE A 39 -11.52 -3.19 8.93
N SER A 40 -12.31 -2.44 8.19
CA SER A 40 -13.54 -2.99 7.61
C SER A 40 -13.25 -3.73 6.31
N SER A 41 -14.21 -4.51 5.87
CA SER A 41 -14.07 -5.20 4.59
C SER A 41 -14.02 -4.23 3.43
N SER A 42 -14.69 -3.08 3.53
CA SER A 42 -14.62 -2.08 2.48
C SER A 42 -13.24 -1.46 2.40
N THR A 43 -12.59 -1.27 3.55
CA THR A 43 -11.20 -0.79 3.57
C THR A 43 -10.27 -1.83 2.97
N LEU A 44 -10.49 -3.09 3.30
CA LEU A 44 -9.70 -4.16 2.72
C LEU A 44 -9.83 -4.18 1.20
N ALA A 45 -11.04 -3.94 0.69
CA ALA A 45 -11.26 -3.88 -0.75
C ALA A 45 -10.47 -2.75 -1.39
N LYS A 46 -10.37 -1.60 -0.73
CA LYS A 46 -9.56 -0.49 -1.23
C LYS A 46 -8.09 -0.86 -1.28
N LEU A 47 -7.61 -1.52 -0.25
CA LEU A 47 -6.21 -1.97 -0.23
C LEU A 47 -5.95 -2.94 -1.38
N SER A 48 -6.91 -3.82 -1.67
CA SER A 48 -6.76 -4.78 -2.76
C SER A 48 -6.72 -4.11 -4.13
N LYS A 49 -7.28 -2.90 -4.22
CA LYS A 49 -7.29 -2.15 -5.47
C LYS A 49 -6.21 -1.08 -5.50
N ASN A 50 -5.33 -1.05 -4.52
CA ASN A 50 -4.28 -0.05 -4.40
C ASN A 50 -4.85 1.37 -4.34
N GLU A 51 -5.98 1.52 -3.64
CA GLU A 51 -6.59 2.82 -3.44
C GLU A 51 -6.12 3.43 -2.13
N SER A 52 -6.25 4.75 -2.02
CA SER A 52 -5.86 5.45 -0.81
C SER A 52 -6.73 5.05 0.36
N VAL A 53 -6.10 4.95 1.51
CA VAL A 53 -6.82 4.75 2.77
C VAL A 53 -6.26 5.77 3.76
N SER A 54 -6.95 5.94 4.87
CA SER A 54 -6.52 6.93 5.85
C SER A 54 -5.25 6.47 6.58
N ILE A 55 -4.53 7.44 7.12
CA ILE A 55 -3.35 7.13 7.93
C ILE A 55 -3.75 6.30 9.14
N ASP A 56 -4.92 6.56 9.72
CA ASP A 56 -5.41 5.78 10.84
C ASP A 56 -5.49 4.29 10.49
N VAL A 57 -5.97 3.97 9.30
CA VAL A 57 -6.03 2.60 8.83
C VAL A 57 -4.62 2.02 8.73
N LEU A 58 -3.69 2.78 8.18
CA LEU A 58 -2.32 2.30 8.03
C LEU A 58 -1.66 2.07 9.38
N GLU A 59 -1.93 2.94 10.35
CA GLU A 59 -1.44 2.75 11.70
C GLU A 59 -1.95 1.46 12.31
N ARG A 60 -3.22 1.17 12.14
CA ARG A 60 -3.81 -0.05 12.69
C ARG A 60 -3.19 -1.29 12.07
N ILE A 61 -2.93 -1.24 10.78
CA ILE A 61 -2.29 -2.36 10.09
C ILE A 61 -0.88 -2.55 10.61
N CYS A 62 -0.12 -1.45 10.74
CA CYS A 62 1.25 -1.54 11.24
C CYS A 62 1.30 -2.07 12.65
N ASP A 63 0.35 -1.64 13.49
CA ASP A 63 0.27 -2.17 14.85
C ASP A 63 -0.03 -3.66 14.85
N ALA A 64 -0.95 -4.08 14.00
CA ALA A 64 -1.36 -5.48 13.94
C ALA A 64 -0.23 -6.38 13.46
N LEU A 65 0.61 -5.87 12.56
CA LEU A 65 1.71 -6.65 11.99
C LEU A 65 3.05 -6.33 12.64
N ASN A 66 3.06 -5.39 13.57
CA ASN A 66 4.27 -4.98 14.28
C ASN A 66 5.36 -4.54 13.29
N CYS A 67 5.03 -3.60 12.44
CA CYS A 67 5.93 -3.13 11.41
C CYS A 67 5.73 -1.64 11.15
N ASP A 68 6.50 -1.09 10.25
CA ASP A 68 6.42 0.32 9.91
C ASP A 68 5.70 0.48 8.57
N ILE A 69 5.31 1.69 8.27
CA ILE A 69 4.54 1.97 7.05
C ILE A 69 5.30 1.60 5.79
N GLY A 70 6.61 1.79 5.78
CA GLY A 70 7.42 1.39 4.63
C GLY A 70 7.48 -0.10 4.40
N ASP A 71 7.04 -0.90 5.38
CA ASP A 71 7.00 -2.35 5.25
C ASP A 71 5.70 -2.84 4.62
N ILE A 72 4.71 -1.96 4.46
CA ILE A 72 3.41 -2.37 3.94
C ILE A 72 3.04 -1.65 2.66
N MET A 73 3.64 -0.51 2.36
CA MET A 73 3.27 0.22 1.16
C MET A 73 4.46 0.93 0.55
N SER A 74 4.31 1.30 -0.69
CA SER A 74 5.29 2.10 -1.41
C SER A 74 4.58 2.81 -2.54
N PHE A 75 5.27 3.75 -3.17
CA PHE A 75 4.77 4.34 -4.40
C PHE A 75 5.53 3.70 -5.56
N ARG A 76 4.81 3.41 -6.62
CA ARG A 76 5.39 2.90 -7.84
C ARG A 76 5.24 3.98 -8.89
N GLU A 77 6.18 4.04 -9.79
CA GLU A 77 6.03 4.91 -10.93
C GLU A 77 5.23 4.19 -11.99
N ARG A 78 4.27 4.91 -12.57
CA ARG A 78 3.54 4.36 -13.62
C ARG A 78 3.87 5.18 -14.83
N ASP A 79 4.48 4.54 -15.78
CA ASP A 79 4.87 5.19 -16.99
C ASP A 79 3.65 5.31 -17.87
N GLY A 80 3.27 6.51 -18.12
CA GLY A 80 2.05 6.73 -18.86
C GLY A 80 2.04 6.17 -20.24
N ASN A 81 3.20 5.87 -20.80
CA ASN A 81 3.21 5.34 -22.06
C ASN A 81 3.39 3.94 -22.14
N LYS A 82 3.37 3.36 -21.34
CA LYS A 82 3.61 2.11 -21.40
C LYS A 82 2.72 1.38 -21.89
N ASN A 83 2.45 1.41 -22.14
CA ASN A 83 1.77 0.90 -22.53
C ASN A 83 1.46 0.96 -23.02
N ALA A 84 1.81 1.32 -23.23
CA ALA A 84 1.60 1.50 -23.58
C ALA A 84 1.56 1.21 -23.65
#